data_0226b93bd9efb49c38cfda0c526b4954
#
_entry.id   0226b93bd9efb49c38cfda0c526b4954
#
_cell.length_a   1.000
_cell.length_b   1.000
_cell.length_c   1.000
_cell.angle_alpha   90.00
_cell.angle_beta   90.00
_cell.angle_gamma   90.00
#
_symmetry.space_group_name_H-M   'P 1'
#
loop_
_entity.id
_entity.type
_entity.pdbx_description
1 polymer ?
#
loop_
_entity_poly.entity_id
_entity_poly.type
_entity_poly.pdbx_seq_one_letter_code
_entity_poly.pdbx_strand_id
1 'polypeptide(L)'
;MTARLPALSLAASPGRRARTVELAKDIEARGFPGVYCPSFGDALGLCLSIAGATTTLEVGTSIQPIYLQHPIALATTASYLHEIADGRFRLGVGVTHGPVIKRLGVETGRPLSDMREYVETMRSAAEHMGGLPPVVLATLRDKMVGLAVEVGDGAVWANGSRSRMPHSVGLVPDERRSAGFWIGNMIPTVIDDDIDAARARNRTTLQGYVALPNYRNYWAEAGYEAEMQAAKSAIDAGDAVAVQAAMSDAWLDDCTLSGPADRIRDGVEAW
;
A
#
# COMPACT_ATOMS: atom_id res chain seq x y z
N MET A 1 25.09 10.89 -7.70
CA MET A 1 23.67 10.68 -8.12
C MET A 1 22.81 11.24 -7.00
N THR A 2 21.92 12.20 -7.27
CA THR A 2 20.94 12.64 -6.27
C THR A 2 20.02 11.46 -5.97
N ALA A 3 19.92 11.06 -4.68
CA ALA A 3 19.01 10.01 -4.25
C ALA A 3 17.58 10.34 -4.73
N ARG A 4 16.88 9.37 -5.32
CA ARG A 4 15.47 9.55 -5.70
C ARG A 4 14.63 9.67 -4.42
N LEU A 5 13.86 10.75 -4.31
CA LEU A 5 12.90 10.89 -3.23
C LEU A 5 11.80 9.81 -3.34
N PRO A 6 11.34 9.23 -2.23
CA PRO A 6 10.24 8.28 -2.23
C PRO A 6 8.90 9.00 -2.48
N ALA A 7 7.88 8.28 -2.97
CA ALA A 7 6.52 8.77 -2.89
C ALA A 7 6.02 8.76 -1.42
N LEU A 8 5.06 9.63 -1.12
CA LEU A 8 4.50 9.76 0.23
C LEU A 8 3.07 9.23 0.31
N SER A 9 2.60 8.92 1.50
CA SER A 9 1.22 8.50 1.73
C SER A 9 0.45 9.57 2.48
N LEU A 10 -0.72 9.99 1.94
CA LEU A 10 -1.61 10.96 2.57
C LEU A 10 -3.03 10.41 2.71
N ALA A 11 -3.60 10.52 3.90
CA ALA A 11 -4.94 10.03 4.19
C ALA A 11 -6.01 11.15 4.21
N ALA A 12 -7.23 10.84 3.75
CA ALA A 12 -8.38 11.75 3.71
C ALA A 12 -9.04 11.93 5.10
N SER A 13 -8.25 12.24 6.13
CA SER A 13 -8.74 12.36 7.51
C SER A 13 -9.81 13.43 7.65
N PRO A 14 -10.99 13.11 8.24
CA PRO A 14 -12.05 14.09 8.49
C PRO A 14 -11.53 15.30 9.25
N GLY A 15 -11.96 16.49 8.85
CA GLY A 15 -11.55 17.78 9.44
C GLY A 15 -10.15 18.28 9.01
N ARG A 16 -9.37 17.46 8.27
CA ARG A 16 -8.03 17.82 7.80
C ARG A 16 -7.85 17.78 6.28
N ARG A 17 -8.90 17.43 5.53
CA ARG A 17 -8.82 17.19 4.07
C ARG A 17 -8.26 18.35 3.28
N ALA A 18 -8.73 19.59 3.54
CA ALA A 18 -8.20 20.79 2.88
C ALA A 18 -6.69 20.97 3.16
N ARG A 19 -6.27 20.81 4.44
CA ARG A 19 -4.85 20.89 4.80
C ARG A 19 -4.02 19.78 4.14
N THR A 20 -4.59 18.60 3.93
CA THR A 20 -3.92 17.50 3.23
C THR A 20 -3.66 17.84 1.76
N VAL A 21 -4.60 18.55 1.11
CA VAL A 21 -4.41 19.04 -0.27
C VAL A 21 -3.30 20.12 -0.32
N GLU A 22 -3.28 21.04 0.61
CA GLU A 22 -2.18 22.03 0.70
C GLU A 22 -0.82 21.37 0.94
N LEU A 23 -0.77 20.34 1.80
CA LEU A 23 0.45 19.57 2.00
C LEU A 23 0.92 18.87 0.71
N ALA A 24 0.00 18.41 -0.14
CA ALA A 24 0.37 17.82 -1.43
C ALA A 24 1.07 18.83 -2.37
N LYS A 25 0.67 20.10 -2.34
CA LYS A 25 1.38 21.17 -3.07
C LYS A 25 2.79 21.39 -2.54
N ASP A 26 2.96 21.36 -1.21
CA ASP A 26 4.29 21.49 -0.59
C ASP A 26 5.19 20.29 -0.94
N ILE A 27 4.61 19.06 -1.02
CA ILE A 27 5.29 17.85 -1.44
C ILE A 27 5.77 17.99 -2.89
N GLU A 28 4.89 18.46 -3.80
CA GLU A 28 5.24 18.73 -5.20
C GLU A 28 6.38 19.75 -5.30
N ALA A 29 6.25 20.87 -4.61
CA ALA A 29 7.26 21.96 -4.62
C ALA A 29 8.63 21.51 -4.10
N ARG A 30 8.68 20.48 -3.26
CA ARG A 30 9.91 19.86 -2.76
C ARG A 30 10.48 18.76 -3.68
N GLY A 31 9.83 18.47 -4.81
CA GLY A 31 10.29 17.53 -5.81
C GLY A 31 10.05 16.05 -5.49
N PHE A 32 9.12 15.74 -4.59
CA PHE A 32 8.70 14.35 -4.39
C PHE A 32 7.92 13.85 -5.61
N PRO A 33 8.09 12.56 -6.01
CA PRO A 33 7.53 12.06 -7.26
C PRO A 33 6.02 11.83 -7.20
N GLY A 34 5.44 11.55 -6.04
CA GLY A 34 4.03 11.20 -5.97
C GLY A 34 3.46 11.06 -4.56
N VAL A 35 2.14 10.99 -4.51
CA VAL A 35 1.34 10.75 -3.31
C VAL A 35 0.37 9.60 -3.54
N TYR A 36 0.36 8.63 -2.62
CA TYR A 36 -0.55 7.49 -2.66
C TYR A 36 -1.49 7.52 -1.45
N CYS A 37 -2.80 7.48 -1.73
CA CYS A 37 -3.84 7.64 -0.74
C CYS A 37 -4.36 6.28 -0.27
N PRO A 38 -4.23 5.92 1.03
CA PRO A 38 -4.80 4.71 1.58
C PRO A 38 -6.33 4.81 1.72
N SER A 39 -7.01 3.70 1.87
CA SER A 39 -8.47 3.60 1.96
C SER A 39 -9.11 4.20 3.22
N PHE A 40 -8.39 5.05 3.95
CA PHE A 40 -8.93 5.76 5.11
C PHE A 40 -9.67 7.03 4.67
N GLY A 41 -10.98 7.06 4.89
CA GLY A 41 -11.84 8.12 4.41
C GLY A 41 -12.21 7.90 2.93
N ASP A 42 -12.11 8.95 2.12
CA ASP A 42 -12.36 8.91 0.68
C ASP A 42 -11.04 9.09 -0.09
N ALA A 43 -10.40 7.98 -0.46
CA ALA A 43 -9.14 8.01 -1.19
C ALA A 43 -9.29 8.57 -2.60
N LEU A 44 -10.37 8.23 -3.31
CA LEU A 44 -10.62 8.72 -4.67
C LEU A 44 -10.91 10.22 -4.69
N GLY A 45 -11.75 10.70 -3.78
CA GLY A 45 -12.01 12.13 -3.61
C GLY A 45 -10.76 12.92 -3.23
N LEU A 46 -9.87 12.36 -2.40
CA LEU A 46 -8.59 12.98 -2.08
C LEU A 46 -7.66 13.00 -3.30
N CYS A 47 -7.56 11.89 -4.03
CA CYS A 47 -6.77 11.82 -5.27
C CYS A 47 -7.25 12.87 -6.29
N LEU A 48 -8.55 13.02 -6.49
CA LEU A 48 -9.12 14.04 -7.39
C LEU A 48 -8.75 15.46 -6.93
N SER A 49 -8.86 15.73 -5.63
CA SER A 49 -8.52 17.04 -5.07
C SER A 49 -7.04 17.37 -5.23
N ILE A 50 -6.14 16.38 -5.00
CA ILE A 50 -4.71 16.55 -5.18
C ILE A 50 -4.37 16.71 -6.68
N ALA A 51 -4.94 15.90 -7.55
CA ALA A 51 -4.71 15.98 -9.00
C ALA A 51 -5.08 17.36 -9.57
N GLY A 52 -6.18 17.95 -9.10
CA GLY A 52 -6.61 19.31 -9.48
C GLY A 52 -5.78 20.43 -8.85
N ALA A 53 -5.02 20.14 -7.79
CA ALA A 53 -4.22 21.14 -7.07
C ALA A 53 -2.72 21.09 -7.40
N THR A 54 -2.28 20.07 -8.15
CA THR A 54 -0.87 19.80 -8.52
C THR A 54 -0.73 19.58 -10.03
N THR A 55 0.47 19.72 -10.55
CA THR A 55 0.72 19.68 -12.01
C THR A 55 1.64 18.55 -12.46
N THR A 56 2.53 18.09 -11.59
CA THR A 56 3.57 17.08 -11.91
C THR A 56 3.51 15.86 -11.00
N LEU A 57 2.86 16.00 -9.83
CA LEU A 57 2.82 14.98 -8.81
C LEU A 57 2.02 13.76 -9.29
N GLU A 58 2.63 12.57 -9.27
CA GLU A 58 1.86 11.33 -9.44
C GLU A 58 0.88 11.17 -8.29
N VAL A 59 -0.34 10.73 -8.60
CA VAL A 59 -1.38 10.51 -7.60
C VAL A 59 -1.92 9.09 -7.76
N GLY A 60 -2.17 8.40 -6.66
CA GLY A 60 -2.75 7.06 -6.74
C GLY A 60 -3.47 6.62 -5.47
N THR A 61 -4.26 5.57 -5.59
CA THR A 61 -4.79 4.87 -4.41
C THR A 61 -3.84 3.75 -3.98
N SER A 62 -3.65 3.56 -2.69
CA SER A 62 -2.89 2.42 -2.13
C SER A 62 -3.59 1.91 -0.85
N ILE A 63 -4.71 1.30 -1.03
CA ILE A 63 -5.44 0.86 -2.23
C ILE A 63 -6.94 1.19 -2.09
N GLN A 64 -7.68 1.10 -3.19
CA GLN A 64 -9.15 1.10 -3.17
C GLN A 64 -9.64 -0.34 -2.97
N PRO A 65 -10.44 -0.63 -1.91
CA PRO A 65 -11.01 -1.95 -1.68
C PRO A 65 -12.03 -2.35 -2.74
N ILE A 66 -11.89 -3.53 -3.33
CA ILE A 66 -12.78 -4.01 -4.40
C ILE A 66 -14.22 -4.29 -3.93
N TYR A 67 -14.43 -4.61 -2.65
CA TYR A 67 -15.76 -4.96 -2.12
C TYR A 67 -16.60 -3.75 -1.71
N LEU A 68 -16.07 -2.52 -1.80
CA LEU A 68 -16.82 -1.31 -1.44
C LEU A 68 -17.58 -0.70 -2.60
N GLN A 69 -17.29 -1.09 -3.83
CA GLN A 69 -17.80 -0.43 -5.02
C GLN A 69 -17.92 -1.43 -6.17
N HIS A 70 -18.96 -1.29 -6.99
CA HIS A 70 -19.10 -2.10 -8.20
C HIS A 70 -17.97 -1.78 -9.18
N PRO A 71 -17.36 -2.78 -9.87
CA PRO A 71 -16.21 -2.56 -10.76
C PRO A 71 -16.49 -1.54 -11.88
N ILE A 72 -17.68 -1.53 -12.46
CA ILE A 72 -18.07 -0.54 -13.48
C ILE A 72 -18.07 0.88 -12.90
N ALA A 73 -18.59 1.07 -11.69
CA ALA A 73 -18.60 2.37 -11.04
C ALA A 73 -17.19 2.85 -10.71
N LEU A 74 -16.31 1.94 -10.27
CA LEU A 74 -14.90 2.28 -10.03
C LEU A 74 -14.18 2.61 -11.34
N ALA A 75 -14.43 1.85 -12.42
CA ALA A 75 -13.87 2.12 -13.75
C ALA A 75 -14.24 3.52 -14.24
N THR A 76 -15.53 3.92 -14.11
CA THR A 76 -16.02 5.25 -14.48
C THR A 76 -15.28 6.36 -13.71
N THR A 77 -15.17 6.21 -12.40
CA THR A 77 -14.49 7.20 -11.55
C THR A 77 -12.98 7.25 -11.85
N ALA A 78 -12.36 6.10 -12.08
CA ALA A 78 -10.92 6.01 -12.34
C ALA A 78 -10.56 6.59 -13.71
N SER A 79 -11.37 6.35 -14.74
CA SER A 79 -11.21 6.94 -16.07
C SER A 79 -11.30 8.47 -16.01
N TYR A 80 -12.35 8.99 -15.37
CA TYR A 80 -12.52 10.44 -15.17
C TYR A 80 -11.32 11.05 -14.43
N LEU A 81 -10.88 10.43 -13.34
CA LEU A 81 -9.78 10.93 -12.54
C LEU A 81 -8.46 10.88 -13.32
N HIS A 82 -8.25 9.86 -14.16
CA HIS A 82 -7.07 9.73 -15.01
C HIS A 82 -7.00 10.87 -16.05
N GLU A 83 -8.12 11.21 -16.66
CA GLU A 83 -8.24 12.35 -17.59
C GLU A 83 -7.95 13.68 -16.87
N ILE A 84 -8.59 13.95 -15.75
CA ILE A 84 -8.39 15.20 -14.96
C ILE A 84 -6.96 15.31 -14.46
N ALA A 85 -6.32 14.19 -14.12
CA ALA A 85 -4.93 14.14 -13.69
C ALA A 85 -3.91 14.21 -14.84
N ASP A 86 -4.36 14.35 -16.10
CA ASP A 86 -3.49 14.34 -17.27
C ASP A 86 -2.51 13.14 -17.29
N GLY A 87 -3.08 11.94 -17.09
CA GLY A 87 -2.34 10.68 -17.10
C GLY A 87 -1.52 10.37 -15.82
N ARG A 88 -1.46 11.27 -14.84
CA ARG A 88 -0.68 11.11 -13.60
C ARG A 88 -1.34 10.21 -12.55
N PHE A 89 -2.57 9.74 -12.78
CA PHE A 89 -3.28 8.90 -11.82
C PHE A 89 -2.97 7.42 -12.02
N ARG A 90 -2.79 6.71 -10.89
CA ARG A 90 -2.59 5.26 -10.81
C ARG A 90 -3.62 4.64 -9.87
N LEU A 91 -4.36 3.64 -10.33
CA LEU A 91 -5.38 2.99 -9.54
C LEU A 91 -4.83 1.75 -8.83
N GLY A 92 -4.55 1.86 -7.54
CA GLY A 92 -4.29 0.71 -6.70
C GLY A 92 -5.59 0.09 -6.21
N VAL A 93 -5.76 -1.22 -6.39
CA VAL A 93 -6.92 -2.00 -5.93
C VAL A 93 -6.48 -3.17 -5.04
N GLY A 94 -7.33 -3.59 -4.12
CA GLY A 94 -7.00 -4.69 -3.23
C GLY A 94 -8.20 -5.32 -2.55
N VAL A 95 -8.05 -6.57 -2.11
CA VAL A 95 -8.97 -7.20 -1.17
C VAL A 95 -8.73 -6.54 0.19
N THR A 96 -9.79 -6.14 0.87
CA THR A 96 -9.63 -5.57 2.21
C THR A 96 -9.47 -6.68 3.26
N HIS A 97 -9.24 -6.28 4.51
CA HIS A 97 -9.01 -7.23 5.59
C HIS A 97 -10.31 -7.81 6.17
N GLY A 98 -10.28 -9.07 6.61
CA GLY A 98 -11.43 -9.79 7.14
C GLY A 98 -12.27 -9.01 8.17
N PRO A 99 -11.67 -8.35 9.18
CA PRO A 99 -12.42 -7.53 10.13
C PRO A 99 -13.21 -6.38 9.48
N VAL A 100 -12.68 -5.78 8.41
CA VAL A 100 -13.36 -4.71 7.67
C VAL A 100 -14.52 -5.30 6.87
N ILE A 101 -14.31 -6.41 6.16
CA ILE A 101 -15.35 -7.15 5.43
C ILE A 101 -16.51 -7.48 6.35
N LYS A 102 -16.21 -8.07 7.51
CA LYS A 102 -17.23 -8.41 8.53
C LYS A 102 -18.02 -7.19 9.00
N ARG A 103 -17.35 -6.07 9.24
CA ARG A 103 -18.01 -4.81 9.66
C ARG A 103 -18.91 -4.24 8.57
N LEU A 104 -18.54 -4.41 7.31
CA LEU A 104 -19.32 -3.94 6.16
C LEU A 104 -20.51 -4.86 5.83
N GLY A 105 -20.55 -6.07 6.38
CA GLY A 105 -21.61 -7.04 6.09
C GLY A 105 -21.61 -7.50 4.62
N VAL A 106 -20.46 -7.49 3.95
CA VAL A 106 -20.32 -7.86 2.54
C VAL A 106 -19.95 -9.34 2.44
N GLU A 107 -20.63 -10.08 1.58
CA GLU A 107 -20.23 -11.42 1.20
C GLU A 107 -19.03 -11.36 0.23
N THR A 108 -18.07 -12.24 0.42
CA THR A 108 -16.87 -12.33 -0.40
C THR A 108 -16.66 -13.76 -0.86
N GLY A 109 -16.09 -13.93 -2.05
CA GLY A 109 -15.66 -15.21 -2.57
C GLY A 109 -14.21 -15.53 -2.20
N ARG A 110 -13.48 -16.03 -3.19
CA ARG A 110 -12.04 -16.32 -3.07
C ARG A 110 -11.23 -15.10 -3.49
N PRO A 111 -10.34 -14.56 -2.66
CA PRO A 111 -9.61 -13.31 -2.93
C PRO A 111 -8.94 -13.21 -4.31
N LEU A 112 -8.34 -14.30 -4.80
CA LEU A 112 -7.70 -14.32 -6.13
C LEU A 112 -8.72 -14.28 -7.26
N SER A 113 -9.79 -15.06 -7.14
CA SER A 113 -10.87 -15.11 -8.15
C SER A 113 -11.62 -13.78 -8.19
N ASP A 114 -11.99 -13.26 -7.02
CA ASP A 114 -12.72 -12.00 -6.90
C ASP A 114 -11.89 -10.83 -7.46
N MET A 115 -10.59 -10.79 -7.19
CA MET A 115 -9.70 -9.76 -7.73
C MET A 115 -9.57 -9.86 -9.25
N ARG A 116 -9.42 -11.07 -9.80
CA ARG A 116 -9.35 -11.29 -11.24
C ARG A 116 -10.61 -10.79 -11.93
N GLU A 117 -11.76 -11.29 -11.51
CA GLU A 117 -13.07 -10.93 -12.08
C GLU A 117 -13.32 -9.42 -11.98
N TYR A 118 -12.96 -8.82 -10.86
CA TYR A 118 -13.11 -7.40 -10.65
C TYR A 118 -12.29 -6.58 -11.66
N VAL A 119 -11.02 -6.90 -11.85
CA VAL A 119 -10.13 -6.19 -12.78
C VAL A 119 -10.55 -6.42 -14.22
N GLU A 120 -10.92 -7.65 -14.61
CA GLU A 120 -11.39 -7.97 -15.96
C GLU A 120 -12.70 -7.23 -16.29
N THR A 121 -13.63 -7.17 -15.34
CA THR A 121 -14.88 -6.40 -15.49
C THR A 121 -14.61 -4.89 -15.64
N MET A 122 -13.69 -4.34 -14.85
CA MET A 122 -13.27 -2.94 -15.00
C MET A 122 -12.69 -2.66 -16.38
N ARG A 123 -11.79 -3.52 -16.88
CA ARG A 123 -11.14 -3.36 -18.18
C ARG A 123 -12.15 -3.39 -19.31
N SER A 124 -13.06 -4.38 -19.30
CA SER A 124 -14.12 -4.47 -20.30
C SER A 124 -15.05 -3.24 -20.30
N ALA A 125 -15.44 -2.76 -19.13
CA ALA A 125 -16.27 -1.56 -19.01
C ALA A 125 -15.57 -0.29 -19.55
N ALA A 126 -14.26 -0.19 -19.34
CA ALA A 126 -13.47 0.99 -19.69
C ALA A 126 -13.24 1.16 -21.20
N GLU A 127 -13.45 0.12 -22.02
CA GLU A 127 -13.35 0.20 -23.48
C GLU A 127 -14.24 1.31 -24.08
N HIS A 128 -15.32 1.66 -23.38
CA HIS A 128 -16.27 2.69 -23.79
C HIS A 128 -16.17 3.98 -22.96
N MET A 129 -15.15 4.09 -22.06
CA MET A 129 -15.04 5.18 -21.09
C MET A 129 -13.73 5.98 -21.22
N GLY A 130 -13.00 5.84 -22.32
CA GLY A 130 -11.72 6.53 -22.52
C GLY A 130 -10.50 5.79 -21.95
N GLY A 131 -10.69 4.55 -21.47
CA GLY A 131 -9.62 3.71 -20.91
C GLY A 131 -9.48 3.79 -19.40
N LEU A 132 -8.66 2.92 -18.84
CA LEU A 132 -8.29 2.92 -17.41
C LEU A 132 -6.90 3.53 -17.20
N PRO A 133 -6.65 4.13 -16.03
CA PRO A 133 -5.29 4.33 -15.56
C PRO A 133 -4.56 2.99 -15.39
N PRO A 134 -3.24 2.99 -15.23
CA PRO A 134 -2.53 1.79 -14.80
C PRO A 134 -3.14 1.23 -13.51
N VAL A 135 -3.48 -0.08 -13.53
CA VAL A 135 -4.13 -0.79 -12.42
C VAL A 135 -3.07 -1.57 -11.65
N VAL A 136 -2.85 -1.20 -10.39
CA VAL A 136 -1.88 -1.83 -9.49
C VAL A 136 -2.61 -2.70 -8.45
N LEU A 137 -2.21 -3.96 -8.31
CA LEU A 137 -2.81 -4.86 -7.34
C LEU A 137 -2.06 -4.81 -6.00
N ALA A 138 -2.82 -4.72 -4.91
CA ALA A 138 -2.26 -4.98 -3.58
C ALA A 138 -1.86 -6.44 -3.47
N THR A 139 -0.60 -6.67 -3.19
CA THR A 139 -0.01 -8.00 -3.08
C THR A 139 0.61 -8.18 -1.69
N LEU A 140 0.83 -9.42 -1.31
CA LEU A 140 1.61 -9.76 -0.12
C LEU A 140 2.39 -11.05 -0.36
N ARG A 141 1.72 -12.11 -0.83
CA ARG A 141 2.29 -13.44 -1.05
C ARG A 141 2.27 -13.82 -2.53
N ASP A 142 3.08 -14.79 -2.90
CA ASP A 142 3.44 -15.19 -4.27
C ASP A 142 2.26 -15.33 -5.23
N LYS A 143 1.15 -15.95 -4.78
CA LYS A 143 -0.04 -16.14 -5.64
C LYS A 143 -0.69 -14.83 -6.08
N MET A 144 -0.72 -13.82 -5.20
CA MET A 144 -1.28 -12.53 -5.55
C MET A 144 -0.30 -11.72 -6.43
N VAL A 145 1.02 -11.91 -6.25
CA VAL A 145 2.03 -11.34 -7.16
C VAL A 145 1.86 -11.94 -8.57
N GLY A 146 1.70 -13.27 -8.68
CA GLY A 146 1.42 -13.92 -9.95
C GLY A 146 0.15 -13.37 -10.63
N LEU A 147 -0.93 -13.17 -9.86
CA LEU A 147 -2.14 -12.56 -10.39
C LEU A 147 -1.90 -11.11 -10.85
N ALA A 148 -1.13 -10.31 -10.10
CA ALA A 148 -0.81 -8.94 -10.50
C ALA A 148 -0.03 -8.90 -11.82
N VAL A 149 0.87 -9.88 -12.06
CA VAL A 149 1.59 -10.03 -13.33
C VAL A 149 0.64 -10.34 -14.48
N GLU A 150 -0.40 -11.17 -14.24
CA GLU A 150 -1.35 -11.58 -15.28
C GLU A 150 -2.34 -10.48 -15.67
N VAL A 151 -2.98 -9.83 -14.69
CA VAL A 151 -4.11 -8.94 -14.92
C VAL A 151 -3.85 -7.48 -14.57
N GLY A 152 -2.72 -7.15 -13.93
CA GLY A 152 -2.38 -5.80 -13.49
C GLY A 152 -1.29 -5.13 -14.30
N ASP A 153 -1.05 -3.86 -13.99
CA ASP A 153 0.05 -3.05 -14.52
C ASP A 153 1.11 -2.78 -13.45
N GLY A 154 0.93 -3.36 -12.25
CA GLY A 154 1.86 -3.26 -11.14
C GLY A 154 1.43 -4.04 -9.91
N ALA A 155 2.32 -4.08 -8.94
CA ALA A 155 2.14 -4.71 -7.64
C ALA A 155 2.57 -3.77 -6.52
N VAL A 156 1.76 -3.68 -5.45
CA VAL A 156 2.10 -2.89 -4.27
C VAL A 156 1.98 -3.73 -3.01
N TRP A 157 3.00 -3.68 -2.20
CA TRP A 157 3.02 -4.26 -0.85
C TRP A 157 2.69 -3.20 0.19
N ALA A 158 2.20 -3.63 1.32
CA ALA A 158 2.14 -2.84 2.54
C ALA A 158 2.89 -3.58 3.64
N ASN A 159 3.85 -2.91 4.27
CA ASN A 159 4.67 -3.49 5.34
C ASN A 159 5.42 -4.76 4.90
N GLY A 160 5.84 -4.80 3.64
CA GLY A 160 6.66 -5.89 3.12
C GLY A 160 8.03 -5.92 3.81
N SER A 161 8.59 -7.11 4.02
CA SER A 161 9.95 -7.30 4.54
C SER A 161 10.98 -7.03 3.46
N ARG A 162 11.96 -6.18 3.74
CA ARG A 162 13.05 -5.88 2.82
C ARG A 162 13.81 -7.15 2.41
N SER A 163 14.06 -8.03 3.36
CA SER A 163 14.71 -9.33 3.12
C SER A 163 13.97 -10.23 2.15
N ARG A 164 12.62 -10.14 2.08
CA ARG A 164 11.77 -10.92 1.20
C ARG A 164 11.55 -10.27 -0.17
N MET A 165 11.76 -8.98 -0.31
CA MET A 165 11.48 -8.25 -1.57
C MET A 165 12.23 -8.79 -2.79
N PRO A 166 13.52 -9.21 -2.72
CA PRO A 166 14.19 -9.80 -3.88
C PRO A 166 13.46 -11.04 -4.43
N HIS A 167 12.96 -11.92 -3.54
CA HIS A 167 12.14 -13.06 -3.95
C HIS A 167 10.83 -12.59 -4.63
N SER A 168 10.11 -11.68 -3.97
CA SER A 168 8.81 -11.20 -4.46
C SER A 168 8.92 -10.48 -5.81
N VAL A 169 9.93 -9.65 -5.98
CA VAL A 169 10.23 -8.96 -7.25
C VAL A 169 10.70 -9.93 -8.32
N GLY A 170 11.42 -11.00 -7.94
CA GLY A 170 11.85 -12.06 -8.84
C GLY A 170 10.71 -12.87 -9.47
N LEU A 171 9.49 -12.81 -8.90
CA LEU A 171 8.30 -13.40 -9.50
C LEU A 171 7.74 -12.58 -10.68
N VAL A 172 8.17 -11.33 -10.84
CA VAL A 172 7.77 -10.48 -11.96
C VAL A 172 8.75 -10.71 -13.11
N PRO A 173 8.32 -11.20 -14.27
CA PRO A 173 9.18 -11.44 -15.43
C PRO A 173 9.93 -10.17 -15.87
N ASP A 174 11.15 -10.34 -16.38
CA ASP A 174 12.00 -9.24 -16.85
C ASP A 174 11.32 -8.41 -17.94
N GLU A 175 10.58 -9.06 -18.83
CA GLU A 175 9.81 -8.40 -19.90
C GLU A 175 8.77 -7.45 -19.31
N ARG A 176 8.06 -7.88 -18.24
CA ARG A 176 7.07 -7.04 -17.57
C ARG A 176 7.73 -5.86 -16.87
N ARG A 177 8.86 -6.09 -16.18
CA ARG A 177 9.63 -5.01 -15.52
C ARG A 177 10.14 -3.99 -16.54
N SER A 178 10.70 -4.47 -17.65
CA SER A 178 11.21 -3.63 -18.73
C SER A 178 10.08 -2.86 -19.45
N ALA A 179 8.87 -3.41 -19.47
CA ALA A 179 7.69 -2.75 -20.01
C ALA A 179 7.04 -1.74 -19.03
N GLY A 180 7.66 -1.48 -17.87
CA GLY A 180 7.18 -0.49 -16.89
C GLY A 180 6.19 -1.02 -15.87
N PHE A 181 6.17 -2.35 -15.61
CA PHE A 181 5.38 -2.90 -14.51
C PHE A 181 5.76 -2.22 -13.20
N TRP A 182 4.80 -1.54 -12.57
CA TRP A 182 5.06 -0.73 -11.40
C TRP A 182 5.20 -1.57 -10.13
N ILE A 183 6.22 -1.28 -9.33
CA ILE A 183 6.49 -1.98 -8.08
C ILE A 183 6.60 -0.94 -6.96
N GLY A 184 5.86 -1.14 -5.88
CA GLY A 184 5.90 -0.27 -4.71
C GLY A 184 5.73 -1.03 -3.40
N ASN A 185 6.22 -0.45 -2.32
CA ASN A 185 5.98 -0.92 -0.96
C ASN A 185 5.67 0.26 -0.05
N MET A 186 4.58 0.18 0.70
CA MET A 186 4.28 1.15 1.75
C MET A 186 5.09 0.80 3.00
N ILE A 187 6.04 1.66 3.36
CA ILE A 187 6.98 1.44 4.46
C ILE A 187 6.65 2.43 5.58
N PRO A 188 6.16 1.97 6.74
CA PRO A 188 5.97 2.84 7.89
C PRO A 188 7.30 3.49 8.28
N THR A 189 7.31 4.81 8.35
CA THR A 189 8.53 5.58 8.59
C THR A 189 8.31 6.53 9.75
N VAL A 190 9.19 6.48 10.74
CA VAL A 190 9.22 7.41 11.87
C VAL A 190 10.60 8.04 12.00
N ILE A 191 10.65 9.36 11.80
CA ILE A 191 11.86 10.16 11.98
C ILE A 191 11.87 10.68 13.43
N ASP A 192 12.83 10.23 14.21
CA ASP A 192 13.03 10.63 15.59
C ASP A 192 14.51 10.36 15.97
N ASP A 193 15.16 11.27 16.65
CA ASP A 193 16.56 11.08 17.09
C ASP A 193 16.69 9.95 18.11
N ASP A 194 15.61 9.67 18.86
CA ASP A 194 15.50 8.50 19.72
C ASP A 194 14.94 7.31 18.90
N ILE A 195 15.83 6.39 18.55
CA ILE A 195 15.48 5.20 17.75
C ILE A 195 14.48 4.28 18.47
N ASP A 196 14.54 4.18 19.79
CA ASP A 196 13.65 3.31 20.56
C ASP A 196 12.24 3.92 20.60
N ALA A 197 12.12 5.24 20.72
CA ALA A 197 10.86 5.95 20.57
C ALA A 197 10.29 5.79 19.16
N ALA A 198 11.12 5.88 18.11
CA ALA A 198 10.70 5.65 16.73
C ALA A 198 10.18 4.21 16.52
N ARG A 199 10.90 3.21 17.02
CA ARG A 199 10.48 1.80 16.94
C ARG A 199 9.19 1.55 17.74
N ALA A 200 9.02 2.14 18.91
CA ALA A 200 7.80 2.01 19.71
C ALA A 200 6.56 2.52 18.93
N ARG A 201 6.69 3.63 18.20
CA ARG A 201 5.62 4.15 17.33
C ARG A 201 5.33 3.20 16.17
N ASN A 202 6.35 2.63 15.53
CA ASN A 202 6.16 1.66 14.46
C ASN A 202 5.54 0.35 14.97
N ARG A 203 5.86 -0.12 16.20
CA ARG A 203 5.13 -1.24 16.85
C ARG A 203 3.64 -0.93 16.97
N THR A 204 3.30 0.25 17.44
CA THR A 204 1.90 0.68 17.52
C THR A 204 1.21 0.69 16.16
N THR A 205 1.87 1.19 15.12
CA THR A 205 1.36 1.21 13.75
C THR A 205 1.13 -0.21 13.20
N LEU A 206 2.05 -1.14 13.46
CA LEU A 206 1.98 -2.51 12.92
C LEU A 206 1.13 -3.46 13.75
N GLN A 207 0.75 -3.11 14.99
CA GLN A 207 -0.03 -3.98 15.88
C GLN A 207 -1.32 -4.48 15.24
N GLY A 208 -2.02 -3.61 14.50
CA GLY A 208 -3.23 -3.99 13.76
C GLY A 208 -2.96 -4.99 12.62
N TYR A 209 -1.82 -4.91 11.98
CA TYR A 209 -1.41 -5.84 10.92
C TYR A 209 -0.96 -7.19 11.47
N VAL A 210 -0.23 -7.19 12.58
CA VAL A 210 0.17 -8.43 13.28
C VAL A 210 -1.06 -9.23 13.74
N ALA A 211 -2.17 -8.57 14.03
CA ALA A 211 -3.44 -9.25 14.32
C ALA A 211 -4.05 -10.02 13.11
N LEU A 212 -3.60 -9.73 11.89
CA LEU A 212 -4.12 -10.35 10.66
C LEU A 212 -3.34 -11.62 10.28
N PRO A 213 -4.00 -12.78 10.13
CA PRO A 213 -3.33 -14.05 9.82
C PRO A 213 -2.49 -14.03 8.52
N ASN A 214 -2.98 -13.34 7.48
CA ASN A 214 -2.28 -13.23 6.20
C ASN A 214 -0.92 -12.52 6.33
N TYR A 215 -0.83 -11.48 7.17
CA TYR A 215 0.43 -10.79 7.46
C TYR A 215 1.37 -11.64 8.30
N ARG A 216 0.88 -12.29 9.36
CA ARG A 216 1.71 -13.20 10.15
C ARG A 216 2.29 -14.33 9.30
N ASN A 217 1.48 -14.92 8.41
CA ASN A 217 1.96 -15.95 7.51
C ASN A 217 3.05 -15.43 6.55
N TYR A 218 2.89 -14.20 6.03
CA TYR A 218 3.89 -13.56 5.19
C TYR A 218 5.21 -13.32 5.93
N TRP A 219 5.15 -12.76 7.14
CA TRP A 219 6.37 -12.50 7.92
C TRP A 219 7.02 -13.79 8.44
N ALA A 220 6.24 -14.83 8.73
CA ALA A 220 6.79 -16.14 9.03
C ALA A 220 7.58 -16.71 7.82
N GLU A 221 7.03 -16.59 6.60
CA GLU A 221 7.73 -16.95 5.35
C GLU A 221 8.96 -16.06 5.08
N ALA A 222 9.01 -14.87 5.62
CA ALA A 222 10.17 -13.97 5.55
C ALA A 222 11.26 -14.28 6.59
N GLY A 223 11.07 -15.31 7.44
CA GLY A 223 12.05 -15.75 8.43
C GLY A 223 11.74 -15.35 9.87
N TYR A 224 10.57 -14.74 10.14
CA TYR A 224 10.15 -14.29 11.48
C TYR A 224 9.06 -15.21 12.07
N GLU A 225 9.20 -16.52 11.90
CA GLU A 225 8.21 -17.50 12.38
C GLU A 225 8.07 -17.46 13.91
N ALA A 226 9.17 -17.34 14.65
CA ALA A 226 9.17 -17.31 16.10
C ALA A 226 8.43 -16.08 16.65
N GLU A 227 8.69 -14.89 16.09
CA GLU A 227 8.00 -13.64 16.43
C GLU A 227 6.50 -13.74 16.12
N MET A 228 6.14 -14.28 14.97
CA MET A 228 4.75 -14.39 14.54
C MET A 228 3.96 -15.42 15.36
N GLN A 229 4.60 -16.50 15.80
CA GLN A 229 4.01 -17.47 16.71
C GLN A 229 3.83 -16.89 18.12
N ALA A 230 4.82 -16.16 18.64
CA ALA A 230 4.73 -15.48 19.93
C ALA A 230 3.61 -14.41 19.91
N ALA A 231 3.55 -13.60 18.83
CA ALA A 231 2.49 -12.62 18.65
C ALA A 231 1.11 -13.27 18.58
N LYS A 232 0.97 -14.39 17.86
CA LYS A 232 -0.30 -15.14 17.82
C LYS A 232 -0.73 -15.61 19.21
N SER A 233 0.18 -16.20 19.96
CA SER A 233 -0.10 -16.66 21.33
C SER A 233 -0.55 -15.52 22.26
N ALA A 234 0.12 -14.37 22.16
CA ALA A 234 -0.23 -13.17 22.92
C ALA A 234 -1.61 -12.61 22.51
N ILE A 235 -1.94 -12.61 21.20
CA ILE A 235 -3.26 -12.19 20.70
C ILE A 235 -4.36 -13.12 21.23
N ASP A 236 -4.14 -14.43 21.18
CA ASP A 236 -5.11 -15.43 21.68
C ASP A 236 -5.33 -15.29 23.19
N ALA A 237 -4.30 -14.84 23.94
CA ALA A 237 -4.39 -14.53 25.38
C ALA A 237 -4.97 -13.14 25.69
N GLY A 238 -5.16 -12.26 24.68
CA GLY A 238 -5.61 -10.88 24.90
C GLY A 238 -4.54 -9.97 25.53
N ASP A 239 -3.26 -10.35 25.48
CA ASP A 239 -2.15 -9.62 26.07
C ASP A 239 -1.49 -8.66 25.06
N ALA A 240 -1.96 -7.42 25.04
CA ALA A 240 -1.45 -6.39 24.14
C ALA A 240 0.04 -6.02 24.39
N VAL A 241 0.53 -6.18 25.63
CA VAL A 241 1.93 -5.91 25.96
C VAL A 241 2.82 -7.01 25.38
N ALA A 242 2.43 -8.27 25.56
CA ALA A 242 3.13 -9.40 24.96
C ALA A 242 3.12 -9.37 23.43
N VAL A 243 2.03 -8.87 22.79
CA VAL A 243 1.99 -8.65 21.33
C VAL A 243 3.10 -7.69 20.90
N GLN A 244 3.25 -6.56 21.58
CA GLN A 244 4.32 -5.59 21.26
C GLN A 244 5.72 -6.15 21.54
N ALA A 245 5.88 -6.92 22.62
CA ALA A 245 7.16 -7.56 22.97
C ALA A 245 7.59 -8.62 21.93
N ALA A 246 6.63 -9.27 21.27
CA ALA A 246 6.91 -10.23 20.19
C ALA A 246 7.41 -9.55 18.89
N MET A 247 7.24 -8.24 18.75
CA MET A 247 7.72 -7.47 17.59
C MET A 247 9.20 -7.10 17.81
N SER A 248 10.13 -7.98 17.45
CA SER A 248 11.57 -7.75 17.62
C SER A 248 12.07 -6.53 16.83
N ASP A 249 13.18 -5.93 17.27
CA ASP A 249 13.81 -4.82 16.54
C ASP A 249 14.29 -5.25 15.16
N ALA A 250 14.78 -6.48 15.02
CA ALA A 250 15.20 -7.03 13.74
C ALA A 250 14.05 -7.11 12.74
N TRP A 251 12.88 -7.60 13.17
CA TRP A 251 11.68 -7.62 12.33
C TRP A 251 11.18 -6.21 11.98
N LEU A 252 11.20 -5.28 12.95
CA LEU A 252 10.81 -3.90 12.69
C LEU A 252 11.72 -3.22 11.67
N ASP A 253 13.04 -3.36 11.82
CA ASP A 253 14.02 -2.77 10.91
C ASP A 253 13.97 -3.39 9.50
N ASP A 254 13.42 -4.58 9.36
CA ASP A 254 13.17 -5.23 8.06
C ASP A 254 11.86 -4.77 7.40
N CYS A 255 10.90 -4.27 8.16
CA CYS A 255 9.57 -3.88 7.66
C CYS A 255 9.31 -2.37 7.70
N THR A 256 10.12 -1.61 8.43
CA THR A 256 9.91 -0.17 8.69
C THR A 256 11.20 0.62 8.63
N LEU A 257 11.08 1.93 8.63
CA LEU A 257 12.19 2.86 8.81
C LEU A 257 11.99 3.61 10.13
N SER A 258 12.98 3.49 11.04
CA SER A 258 12.94 4.09 12.37
C SER A 258 14.26 4.76 12.70
N GLY A 259 14.25 5.98 13.23
CA GLY A 259 15.43 6.67 13.76
C GLY A 259 15.68 8.05 13.17
N PRO A 260 16.89 8.61 13.33
CA PRO A 260 17.25 9.94 12.86
C PRO A 260 17.25 10.03 11.33
N ALA A 261 17.18 11.25 10.81
CA ALA A 261 16.97 11.53 9.38
C ALA A 261 18.03 10.95 8.45
N ASP A 262 19.29 10.86 8.88
CA ASP A 262 20.37 10.21 8.12
C ASP A 262 20.14 8.70 7.99
N ARG A 263 19.83 8.00 9.09
CA ARG A 263 19.46 6.59 9.07
C ARG A 263 18.24 6.30 8.17
N ILE A 264 17.25 7.20 8.19
CA ILE A 264 16.08 7.06 7.31
C ILE A 264 16.49 7.19 5.84
N ARG A 265 17.37 8.14 5.52
CA ARG A 265 17.88 8.32 4.15
C ARG A 265 18.60 7.08 3.64
N ASP A 266 19.55 6.56 4.44
CA ASP A 266 20.28 5.33 4.11
C ASP A 266 19.32 4.13 3.96
N GLY A 267 18.30 4.06 4.83
CA GLY A 267 17.25 3.05 4.75
C GLY A 267 16.43 3.13 3.47
N VAL A 268 16.05 4.33 3.02
CA VAL A 268 15.32 4.52 1.75
C VAL A 268 16.16 4.07 0.55
N GLU A 269 17.47 4.35 0.56
CA GLU A 269 18.38 3.91 -0.51
C GLU A 269 18.57 2.39 -0.56
N ALA A 270 18.40 1.72 0.58
CA ALA A 270 18.52 0.26 0.70
C ALA A 270 17.26 -0.51 0.25
N TRP A 271 16.12 0.18 0.09
CA TRP A 271 14.86 -0.37 -0.41
C TRP A 271 14.76 -0.24 -1.93
#